data_662f5e794afcd87780385b2d1f7053c4
#
_entry.id   662f5e794afcd87780385b2d1f7053c4
#
_cell.length_a   1.000
_cell.length_b   1.000
_cell.length_c   1.000
_cell.angle_alpha   90.00
_cell.angle_beta   90.00
_cell.angle_gamma   90.00
#
_symmetry.space_group_name_H-M   'P 1'
#
loop_
_entity.id
_entity.type
_entity.pdbx_description
1 polymer ?
#
loop_
_entity_poly.entity_id
_entity_poly.type
_entity_poly.pdbx_seq_one_letter_code
_entity_poly.pdbx_strand_id
1 'polypeptide(L)'
;MTSLPHARETGAHGSMETVVSPAELPTAEVRDLPKDGLVLLDVREDDEWTAGHAPGALHIPMGELPASVAELENLPDDQPIHVICRSGGRSARATAWLNQSGWDAVNVAGGMGAWQREGRTLIGELPGIEPEVI
;
A
#
# COMPACT_ATOMS: atom_id res chain seq x y z
N MET A 1 1.17 -11.97 -19.39
CA MET A 1 0.62 -11.62 -19.19
C MET A 1 0.22 -11.21 -19.03
N THR A 2 0.17 -10.94 -19.11
CA THR A 2 -0.37 -10.39 -18.82
C THR A 2 -0.97 -9.94 -18.43
N SER A 3 -1.09 -9.67 -18.41
CA SER A 3 -1.72 -9.15 -17.92
C SER A 3 -2.32 -8.68 -17.84
N LEU A 4 -2.63 -8.31 -18.07
CA LEU A 4 -3.32 -7.64 -17.83
C LEU A 4 -4.00 -7.39 -17.57
N PRO A 5 -4.14 -7.30 -17.60
CA PRO A 5 -4.74 -6.85 -17.33
C PRO A 5 -5.45 -6.32 -16.82
N HIS A 6 -5.66 -6.00 -16.66
CA HIS A 6 -6.29 -5.36 -15.89
C HIS A 6 -7.37 -4.97 -16.36
N ALA A 7 -7.60 -5.20 -16.63
CA ALA A 7 -8.46 -4.94 -17.05
C ALA A 7 -9.55 -4.81 -16.53
N ARG A 8 -9.82 -4.59 -16.08
CA ARG A 8 -10.69 -4.58 -15.43
C ARG A 8 -11.75 -4.04 -15.84
N GLU A 9 -12.19 -4.17 -16.09
CA GLU A 9 -13.12 -3.82 -16.40
C GLU A 9 -14.06 -3.76 -15.84
N THR A 10 -14.31 -3.66 -15.46
CA THR A 10 -15.19 -3.70 -15.09
C THR A 10 -15.75 -3.17 -14.28
N GLY A 11 -15.91 -2.87 -14.15
CA GLY A 11 -16.67 -2.33 -13.60
C GLY A 11 -16.66 -1.80 -12.49
N ALA A 12 -16.14 -1.81 -12.05
CA ALA A 12 -16.16 -1.59 -10.94
C ALA A 12 -16.34 -0.44 -10.56
N HIS A 13 -16.14 0.18 -10.57
CA HIS A 13 -16.51 1.11 -10.10
C HIS A 13 -15.77 1.78 -9.20
N GLY A 14 -15.02 2.30 -8.95
CA GLY A 14 -14.31 3.15 -8.09
C GLY A 14 -14.66 3.13 -6.61
N SER A 15 -15.46 2.22 -6.23
CA SER A 15 -15.87 2.13 -4.84
C SER A 15 -15.00 1.16 -4.09
N MET A 16 -14.57 1.51 -2.88
CA MET A 16 -13.81 0.61 -2.02
C MET A 16 -14.71 -0.05 -0.99
N GLU A 17 -15.98 -0.19 -1.31
CA GLU A 17 -16.92 -0.73 -0.33
C GLU A 17 -17.11 -2.22 -0.42
N THR A 18 -16.48 -2.87 -1.34
CA THR A 18 -16.62 -4.30 -1.46
C THR A 18 -16.13 -5.00 -0.21
N VAL A 19 -16.91 -5.96 0.22
CA VAL A 19 -16.61 -6.71 1.42
C VAL A 19 -15.78 -7.93 1.03
N VAL A 20 -14.61 -8.05 1.64
CA VAL A 20 -13.76 -9.21 1.46
C VAL A 20 -13.47 -9.76 2.85
N SER A 21 -13.67 -11.05 3.02
CA SER A 21 -13.36 -11.68 4.29
C SER A 21 -11.87 -11.49 4.61
N PRO A 22 -11.52 -11.11 5.83
CA PRO A 22 -10.11 -10.97 6.19
C PRO A 22 -9.30 -12.23 5.91
N ALA A 23 -9.92 -13.41 6.02
CA ALA A 23 -9.22 -14.65 5.76
C ALA A 23 -8.89 -14.84 4.29
N GLU A 24 -9.58 -14.11 3.41
CA GLU A 24 -9.39 -14.22 1.96
C GLU A 24 -8.49 -13.12 1.41
N LEU A 25 -8.16 -12.13 2.21
CA LEU A 25 -7.37 -11.01 1.74
C LEU A 25 -5.90 -11.37 1.77
N PRO A 26 -5.19 -11.27 0.65
CA PRO A 26 -3.75 -11.50 0.65
C PRO A 26 -3.08 -10.57 1.66
N THR A 27 -2.31 -11.12 2.56
CA THR A 27 -1.73 -10.37 3.67
C THR A 27 -0.33 -10.89 3.97
N ALA A 28 0.58 -9.98 4.29
CA ALA A 28 1.95 -10.31 4.67
C ALA A 28 2.32 -9.58 5.94
N GLU A 29 3.19 -10.20 6.73
CA GLU A 29 3.74 -9.58 7.94
C GLU A 29 4.99 -8.81 7.58
N VAL A 30 5.23 -7.69 8.27
CA VAL A 30 6.42 -6.88 7.99
C VAL A 30 7.70 -7.70 8.10
N ARG A 31 7.78 -8.57 9.11
CA ARG A 31 9.01 -9.36 9.32
C ARG A 31 9.31 -10.30 8.15
N ASP A 32 8.31 -10.63 7.35
CA ASP A 32 8.48 -11.55 6.23
C ASP A 32 8.72 -10.83 4.91
N LEU A 33 8.70 -9.50 4.89
CA LEU A 33 8.91 -8.74 3.67
C LEU A 33 10.40 -8.67 3.33
N PRO A 34 10.74 -8.69 2.04
CA PRO A 34 12.14 -8.53 1.65
C PRO A 34 12.67 -7.17 2.11
N LYS A 35 13.96 -7.08 2.32
CA LYS A 35 14.57 -5.84 2.75
C LYS A 35 14.79 -4.89 1.59
N ASP A 36 14.96 -5.42 0.38
CA ASP A 36 15.24 -4.63 -0.80
C ASP A 36 14.28 -5.00 -1.91
N GLY A 37 14.03 -4.05 -2.80
CA GLY A 37 13.22 -4.32 -3.99
C GLY A 37 11.73 -4.43 -3.75
N LEU A 38 11.28 -4.06 -2.57
CA LEU A 38 9.88 -4.14 -2.21
C LEU A 38 9.09 -3.05 -2.94
N VAL A 39 7.98 -3.44 -3.58
CA VAL A 39 7.06 -2.48 -4.18
C VAL A 39 6.01 -2.16 -3.13
N LEU A 40 6.04 -0.95 -2.62
CA LEU A 40 5.23 -0.54 -1.47
C LEU A 40 4.41 0.69 -1.82
N LEU A 41 3.10 0.61 -1.56
CA LEU A 41 2.17 1.71 -1.75
C LEU A 41 1.64 2.14 -0.38
N ASP A 42 1.93 3.38 -0.01
CA ASP A 42 1.50 3.96 1.26
C ASP A 42 0.23 4.77 1.01
N VAL A 43 -0.86 4.38 1.65
CA VAL A 43 -2.17 5.02 1.42
C VAL A 43 -2.58 5.93 2.58
N ARG A 44 -1.62 6.33 3.43
CA ARG A 44 -1.90 7.23 4.54
C ARG A 44 -2.06 8.68 4.07
N GLU A 45 -2.46 9.54 4.99
CA GLU A 45 -2.63 10.95 4.68
C GLU A 45 -1.27 11.65 4.59
N ASP A 46 -1.29 12.88 4.08
CA ASP A 46 -0.06 13.62 3.81
C ASP A 46 0.74 13.91 5.07
N ASP A 47 0.08 14.21 6.18
CA ASP A 47 0.79 14.49 7.43
C ASP A 47 1.46 13.25 7.99
N GLU A 48 0.83 12.10 7.83
CA GLU A 48 1.44 10.83 8.26
C GLU A 48 2.68 10.52 7.43
N TRP A 49 2.58 10.72 6.13
CA TRP A 49 3.70 10.50 5.22
C TRP A 49 4.86 11.43 5.55
N THR A 50 4.54 12.70 5.74
CA THR A 50 5.56 13.71 6.01
C THR A 50 6.33 13.40 7.29
N ALA A 51 5.64 12.89 8.31
CA ALA A 51 6.28 12.59 9.59
C ALA A 51 7.25 11.42 9.50
N GLY A 52 6.94 10.43 8.68
CA GLY A 52 7.84 9.30 8.52
C GLY A 52 7.23 8.24 7.63
N HIS A 53 8.02 7.72 6.68
CA HIS A 53 7.56 6.71 5.74
C HIS A 53 8.70 5.81 5.34
N ALA A 54 8.39 4.72 4.67
CA ALA A 54 9.39 3.78 4.20
C ALA A 54 10.12 4.33 2.98
N PRO A 55 11.44 4.14 2.90
CA PRO A 55 12.17 4.61 1.71
C PRO A 55 11.67 3.91 0.45
N GLY A 56 11.53 4.68 -0.62
CA GLY A 56 11.15 4.12 -1.92
C GLY A 56 9.67 3.82 -2.09
N ALA A 57 8.85 4.05 -1.08
CA ALA A 57 7.42 3.81 -1.20
C ALA A 57 6.77 4.86 -2.09
N LEU A 58 5.73 4.44 -2.82
CA LEU A 58 4.89 5.37 -3.56
C LEU A 58 3.78 5.82 -2.63
N HIS A 59 3.51 7.11 -2.58
CA HIS A 59 2.48 7.66 -1.70
C HIS A 59 1.26 8.10 -2.51
N ILE A 60 0.12 7.47 -2.26
CA ILE A 60 -1.16 7.89 -2.80
C ILE A 60 -2.17 7.77 -1.67
N PRO A 61 -2.61 8.89 -1.07
CA PRO A 61 -3.61 8.81 -0.01
C PRO A 61 -4.84 8.03 -0.47
N MET A 62 -5.43 7.28 0.44
CA MET A 62 -6.51 6.36 0.10
C MET A 62 -7.65 7.05 -0.64
N GLY A 63 -7.99 8.28 -0.24
CA GLY A 63 -9.07 9.02 -0.89
C GLY A 63 -8.77 9.41 -2.31
N GLU A 64 -7.49 9.44 -2.70
CA GLU A 64 -7.08 9.78 -4.05
C GLU A 64 -6.79 8.56 -4.91
N LEU A 65 -6.79 7.39 -4.32
CA LEU A 65 -6.34 6.19 -5.03
C LEU A 65 -7.15 5.90 -6.30
N PRO A 66 -8.49 5.97 -6.27
CA PRO A 66 -9.23 5.69 -7.50
C PRO A 66 -8.87 6.63 -8.65
N ALA A 67 -8.65 7.92 -8.35
CA ALA A 67 -8.32 8.89 -9.39
C ALA A 67 -6.87 8.79 -9.84
N SER A 68 -6.01 8.20 -9.02
CA SER A 68 -4.57 8.16 -9.30
C SER A 68 -4.08 6.76 -9.63
N VAL A 69 -4.98 5.81 -9.87
CA VAL A 69 -4.61 4.42 -10.04
C VAL A 69 -3.66 4.21 -11.23
N ALA A 70 -3.70 5.10 -12.22
CA ALA A 70 -2.81 4.97 -13.37
C ALA A 70 -1.33 5.10 -12.97
N GLU A 71 -1.03 5.74 -11.84
CA GLU A 71 0.35 5.84 -11.39
C GLU A 71 0.94 4.48 -11.03
N LEU A 72 0.08 3.51 -10.72
CA LEU A 72 0.56 2.18 -10.37
C LEU A 72 1.18 1.46 -11.56
N GLU A 73 0.87 1.90 -12.77
CA GLU A 73 1.45 1.30 -13.97
C GLU A 73 2.94 1.57 -14.08
N ASN A 74 3.45 2.54 -13.33
CA ASN A 74 4.88 2.83 -13.32
C ASN A 74 5.65 1.92 -12.36
N LEU A 75 4.96 1.11 -11.58
CA LEU A 75 5.61 0.20 -10.63
C LEU A 75 6.03 -1.07 -11.36
N PRO A 76 7.08 -1.75 -10.86
CA PRO A 76 7.43 -3.06 -11.40
C PRO A 76 6.25 -4.01 -11.35
N ASP A 77 6.06 -4.80 -12.39
CA ASP A 77 4.93 -5.71 -12.48
C ASP A 77 5.32 -7.17 -12.26
N ASP A 78 6.54 -7.41 -11.80
CA ASP A 78 7.04 -8.76 -11.54
C ASP A 78 6.81 -9.20 -10.10
N GLN A 79 6.10 -8.41 -9.31
CA GLN A 79 5.79 -8.74 -7.93
C GLN A 79 4.54 -8.01 -7.52
N PRO A 80 3.87 -8.45 -6.44
CA PRO A 80 2.66 -7.76 -6.00
C PRO A 80 2.96 -6.38 -5.40
N ILE A 81 1.94 -5.54 -5.38
CA ILE A 81 2.00 -4.25 -4.71
C ILE A 81 1.66 -4.49 -3.25
N HIS A 82 2.58 -4.17 -2.36
CA HIS A 82 2.32 -4.27 -0.92
C HIS A 82 1.74 -2.95 -0.46
N VAL A 83 0.54 -2.99 0.11
CA VAL A 83 -0.22 -1.79 0.49
C VAL A 83 -0.13 -1.61 1.98
N ILE A 84 0.26 -0.42 2.43
CA ILE A 84 0.52 -0.17 3.83
C ILE A 84 -0.20 1.09 4.30
N CYS A 85 -0.71 1.05 5.53
CA CYS A 85 -1.22 2.23 6.20
C CYS A 85 -0.62 2.23 7.61
N ARG A 86 -1.25 2.91 8.58
CA ARG A 86 -0.65 2.96 9.90
C ARG A 86 -0.75 1.61 10.63
N SER A 87 -1.92 0.98 10.59
CA SER A 87 -2.14 -0.24 11.39
C SER A 87 -2.72 -1.41 10.59
N GLY A 88 -3.05 -1.22 9.33
CA GLY A 88 -3.53 -2.30 8.47
C GLY A 88 -4.98 -2.20 8.01
N GLY A 89 -5.78 -1.33 8.60
CA GLY A 89 -7.21 -1.25 8.28
C GLY A 89 -7.50 -0.57 6.96
N ARG A 90 -6.97 0.64 6.78
CA ARG A 90 -7.17 1.38 5.52
C ARG A 90 -6.55 0.60 4.36
N SER A 91 -5.35 0.06 4.58
CA SER A 91 -4.66 -0.67 3.52
C SER A 91 -5.37 -1.97 3.17
N ALA A 92 -6.05 -2.61 4.13
CA ALA A 92 -6.83 -3.80 3.83
C ALA A 92 -7.95 -3.46 2.84
N ARG A 93 -8.66 -2.35 3.06
CA ARG A 93 -9.72 -1.92 2.16
C ARG A 93 -9.16 -1.54 0.78
N ALA A 94 -8.04 -0.85 0.75
CA ALA A 94 -7.40 -0.48 -0.50
C ALA A 94 -6.94 -1.72 -1.26
N THR A 95 -6.38 -2.70 -0.55
CA THR A 95 -5.93 -3.95 -1.17
C THR A 95 -7.10 -4.69 -1.81
N ALA A 96 -8.23 -4.77 -1.11
CA ALA A 96 -9.41 -5.43 -1.65
C ALA A 96 -9.88 -4.74 -2.93
N TRP A 97 -9.93 -3.40 -2.90
CA TRP A 97 -10.35 -2.64 -4.06
C TRP A 97 -9.40 -2.84 -5.24
N LEU A 98 -8.10 -2.81 -4.96
CA LEU A 98 -7.10 -2.99 -6.02
C LEU A 98 -7.22 -4.36 -6.68
N ASN A 99 -7.36 -5.40 -5.87
CA ASN A 99 -7.47 -6.75 -6.42
C ASN A 99 -8.72 -6.92 -7.26
N GLN A 100 -9.81 -6.27 -6.86
CA GLN A 100 -11.04 -6.32 -7.65
C GLN A 100 -10.93 -5.51 -8.93
N SER A 101 -10.04 -4.54 -8.96
CA SER A 101 -9.81 -3.73 -10.14
C SER A 101 -8.76 -4.34 -11.07
N GLY A 102 -8.30 -5.55 -10.77
CA GLY A 102 -7.37 -6.26 -11.63
C GLY A 102 -5.90 -6.14 -11.26
N TRP A 103 -5.59 -5.46 -10.15
CA TRP A 103 -4.21 -5.35 -9.69
C TRP A 103 -3.89 -6.52 -8.78
N ASP A 104 -2.59 -6.77 -8.59
CA ASP A 104 -2.11 -7.82 -7.69
C ASP A 104 -1.58 -7.13 -6.45
N ALA A 105 -2.37 -7.13 -5.38
CA ALA A 105 -2.05 -6.38 -4.18
C ALA A 105 -2.10 -7.26 -2.94
N VAL A 106 -1.26 -6.92 -1.97
CA VAL A 106 -1.13 -7.64 -0.70
C VAL A 106 -1.17 -6.62 0.42
N ASN A 107 -1.96 -6.86 1.46
CA ASN A 107 -2.03 -5.98 2.61
C ASN A 107 -0.87 -6.24 3.56
N VAL A 108 -0.24 -5.18 4.08
CA VAL A 108 0.81 -5.33 5.08
C VAL A 108 0.18 -5.28 6.47
N ALA A 109 0.16 -6.41 7.15
CA ALA A 109 -0.44 -6.50 8.47
C ALA A 109 0.33 -5.63 9.47
N GLY A 110 -0.40 -4.92 10.31
CA GLY A 110 0.21 -4.06 11.32
C GLY A 110 0.75 -2.75 10.79
N GLY A 111 0.86 -2.61 9.48
CA GLY A 111 1.20 -1.34 8.83
C GLY A 111 2.51 -0.73 9.28
N MET A 112 2.55 0.60 9.24
CA MET A 112 3.77 1.34 9.61
C MET A 112 4.10 1.19 11.08
N GLY A 113 3.11 0.91 11.93
CA GLY A 113 3.39 0.60 13.33
C GLY A 113 4.27 -0.63 13.45
N ALA A 114 3.93 -1.69 12.72
CA ALA A 114 4.74 -2.91 12.71
C ALA A 114 6.09 -2.65 12.04
N TRP A 115 6.11 -1.84 10.96
CA TRP A 115 7.35 -1.47 10.28
C TRP A 115 8.35 -0.87 11.28
N GLN A 116 7.87 0.06 12.09
CA GLN A 116 8.71 0.72 13.09
C GLN A 116 9.16 -0.26 14.18
N ARG A 117 8.23 -1.11 14.66
CA ARG A 117 8.57 -2.07 15.72
C ARG A 117 9.60 -3.09 15.26
N GLU A 118 9.61 -3.42 13.96
CA GLU A 118 10.60 -4.35 13.40
C GLU A 118 11.91 -3.66 13.09
N GLY A 119 12.04 -2.38 13.40
CA GLY A 119 13.30 -1.67 13.23
C GLY A 119 13.62 -1.29 11.79
N ARG A 120 12.62 -1.30 10.91
CA ARG A 120 12.88 -0.95 9.51
C ARG A 120 13.08 0.56 9.35
N THR A 121 13.81 0.92 8.31
CA THR A 121 14.19 2.31 8.07
C THR A 121 13.00 3.21 7.83
N LEU A 122 13.02 4.38 8.44
CA LEU A 122 12.06 5.45 8.21
C LEU A 122 12.79 6.66 7.68
N ILE A 123 12.16 7.38 6.76
CA ILE A 123 12.65 8.70 6.35
C ILE A 123 11.51 9.69 6.52
N GLY A 124 11.85 10.94 6.77
CA GLY A 124 10.87 11.99 6.94
C GLY A 124 11.16 13.14 6.01
N GLU A 125 10.15 14.02 5.85
CA GLU A 125 10.27 15.15 4.96
C GLU A 125 10.64 16.43 5.68
N LEU A 126 10.68 16.41 7.02
CA LEU A 126 10.94 17.62 7.80
C LEU A 126 12.42 17.68 8.16
N PRO A 127 13.16 18.71 7.70
CA PRO A 127 14.58 18.82 7.97
C PRO A 127 14.82 18.94 9.48
N GLY A 128 15.81 18.19 9.97
CA GLY A 128 16.20 18.25 11.37
C GLY A 128 15.24 17.60 12.35
N ILE A 129 14.16 16.98 11.85
CA ILE A 129 13.21 16.27 12.69
C ILE A 129 13.38 14.78 12.44
N GLU A 130 13.49 14.03 13.53
CA GLU A 130 13.63 12.58 13.39
C GLU A 130 12.34 11.97 12.88
N PRO A 131 12.40 11.08 11.87
CA PRO A 131 11.18 10.46 11.35
C PRO A 131 10.49 9.62 12.41
N GLU A 132 9.15 9.64 12.37
CA GLU A 132 8.35 8.83 13.29
C GLU A 132 7.05 8.43 12.63
N VAL A 133 6.42 7.39 13.16
CA VAL A 133 5.10 6.97 12.73
C VAL A 133 4.08 7.62 13.67
N ILE A 134 3.25 8.50 13.12
CA ILE A 134 2.23 9.16 13.92
C ILE A 134 0.87 8.51 13.77
#